data_66e9ded9006928f87d1b7eb07c72c473
#
_entry.id   66e9ded9006928f87d1b7eb07c72c473
#
_cell.length_a   1.000
_cell.length_b   1.000
_cell.length_c   1.000
_cell.angle_alpha   90.00
_cell.angle_beta   90.00
_cell.angle_gamma   90.00
#
_symmetry.space_group_name_H-M   'P 1'
#
loop_
_entity.id
_entity.type
_entity.pdbx_description
1 polymer ?
#
loop_
_entity_poly.entity_id
_entity_poly.type
_entity_poly.pdbx_seq_one_letter_code
_entity_poly.pdbx_strand_id
1 'polypeptide(L)'
;AYISMVDKAGGVPMIIPPAGDMTSLLDSIDGLIVSGGPDISPATYNEEPGPMTEEFYPEQDFSEMGLIEGALEMDMPFLGICRGMQILSVAHGGKMHQHLDTTSGHEGHGGFFGKSTEHGVIVEGDSLLASIMGDSFTVNSLHHQGVSDSGSLEISARAEHDGLIEGVERKDKKFCVGVQWHPERKGHDSLFTALVK
;
A
#
# COMPACT_ATOMS: atom_id res chain seq x y z
N ALA A 1 -14.24 5.67 -4.78
CA ALA A 1 -13.09 5.91 -5.68
C ALA A 1 -12.57 4.59 -6.24
N TYR A 2 -12.12 3.60 -5.44
CA TYR A 2 -11.52 2.33 -5.89
C TYR A 2 -12.40 1.57 -6.90
N ILE A 3 -13.68 1.35 -6.60
CA ILE A 3 -14.66 0.68 -7.49
C ILE A 3 -14.67 1.34 -8.87
N SER A 4 -14.74 2.69 -8.92
CA SER A 4 -14.75 3.43 -10.18
C SER A 4 -13.45 3.30 -10.96
N MET A 5 -12.31 3.14 -10.29
CA MET A 5 -11.01 2.97 -10.95
C MET A 5 -10.88 1.57 -11.58
N VAL A 6 -11.34 0.53 -10.88
CA VAL A 6 -11.37 -0.85 -11.42
C VAL A 6 -12.31 -0.93 -12.64
N ASP A 7 -13.51 -0.35 -12.54
CA ASP A 7 -14.47 -0.30 -13.65
C ASP A 7 -13.90 0.43 -14.87
N LYS A 8 -13.28 1.60 -14.68
CA LYS A 8 -12.59 2.35 -15.76
C LYS A 8 -11.46 1.54 -16.41
N ALA A 9 -10.75 0.73 -15.63
CA ALA A 9 -9.67 -0.12 -16.14
C ALA A 9 -10.20 -1.33 -16.93
N GLY A 10 -11.52 -1.58 -16.93
CA GLY A 10 -12.18 -2.69 -17.61
C GLY A 10 -12.39 -3.93 -16.73
N GLY A 11 -12.12 -3.84 -15.43
CA GLY A 11 -12.37 -4.90 -14.46
C GLY A 11 -13.79 -4.85 -13.89
N VAL A 12 -14.22 -5.94 -13.26
CA VAL A 12 -15.48 -6.02 -12.51
C VAL A 12 -15.14 -5.92 -11.02
N PRO A 13 -15.49 -4.81 -10.34
CA PRO A 13 -15.12 -4.64 -8.95
C PRO A 13 -15.99 -5.50 -8.02
N MET A 14 -15.34 -6.26 -7.12
CA MET A 14 -15.96 -6.96 -6.02
C MET A 14 -15.45 -6.38 -4.69
N ILE A 15 -16.33 -6.26 -3.69
CA ILE A 15 -15.93 -5.83 -2.34
C ILE A 15 -15.82 -7.08 -1.46
N ILE A 16 -14.63 -7.27 -0.88
CA ILE A 16 -14.38 -8.30 0.13
C ILE A 16 -14.40 -7.62 1.50
N PRO A 17 -15.29 -8.01 2.42
CA PRO A 17 -15.30 -7.47 3.77
C PRO A 17 -14.06 -7.95 4.52
N PRO A 18 -13.40 -7.11 5.34
CA PRO A 18 -12.22 -7.50 6.12
C PRO A 18 -12.63 -8.25 7.40
N ALA A 19 -13.09 -9.48 7.25
CA ALA A 19 -13.66 -10.28 8.36
C ALA A 19 -13.26 -11.76 8.24
N GLY A 20 -12.51 -12.25 9.22
CA GLY A 20 -12.12 -13.66 9.30
C GLY A 20 -11.23 -14.12 8.15
N ASP A 21 -11.24 -15.43 7.90
CA ASP A 21 -10.51 -16.04 6.77
C ASP A 21 -11.34 -15.95 5.49
N MET A 22 -10.93 -15.10 4.57
CA MET A 22 -11.55 -14.87 3.27
C MET A 22 -10.75 -15.48 2.10
N THR A 23 -9.72 -16.30 2.38
CA THR A 23 -8.83 -16.85 1.35
C THR A 23 -9.56 -17.70 0.30
N SER A 24 -10.67 -18.33 0.67
CA SER A 24 -11.52 -19.07 -0.28
C SER A 24 -12.14 -18.22 -1.39
N LEU A 25 -12.18 -16.89 -1.24
CA LEU A 25 -12.69 -15.98 -2.28
C LEU A 25 -11.64 -15.74 -3.38
N LEU A 26 -10.36 -16.04 -3.14
CA LEU A 26 -9.31 -15.84 -4.13
C LEU A 26 -9.54 -16.64 -5.41
N ASP A 27 -10.15 -17.82 -5.33
CA ASP A 27 -10.52 -18.62 -6.50
C ASP A 27 -11.59 -17.96 -7.40
N SER A 28 -12.23 -16.91 -6.92
CA SER A 28 -13.34 -16.22 -7.61
C SER A 28 -12.97 -14.84 -8.15
N ILE A 29 -11.72 -14.42 -8.00
CA ILE A 29 -11.20 -13.12 -8.45
C ILE A 29 -9.91 -13.29 -9.26
N ASP A 30 -9.62 -12.31 -10.11
CA ASP A 30 -8.46 -12.33 -10.99
C ASP A 30 -7.36 -11.34 -10.54
N GLY A 31 -7.63 -10.52 -9.53
CA GLY A 31 -6.70 -9.53 -8.98
C GLY A 31 -7.19 -9.00 -7.64
N LEU A 32 -6.27 -8.60 -6.78
CA LEU A 32 -6.56 -8.12 -5.43
C LEU A 32 -6.06 -6.68 -5.22
N ILE A 33 -6.94 -5.82 -4.69
CA ILE A 33 -6.57 -4.50 -4.18
C ILE A 33 -6.80 -4.49 -2.67
N VAL A 34 -5.75 -4.18 -1.90
CA VAL A 34 -5.88 -3.84 -0.48
C VAL A 34 -5.83 -2.32 -0.35
N SER A 35 -6.92 -1.73 0.11
CA SER A 35 -7.14 -0.29 0.12
C SER A 35 -6.49 0.42 1.32
N GLY A 36 -6.56 1.75 1.33
CA GLY A 36 -6.30 2.55 2.53
C GLY A 36 -7.31 2.28 3.64
N GLY A 37 -6.90 2.54 4.87
CA GLY A 37 -7.70 2.26 6.07
C GLY A 37 -7.08 2.81 7.35
N PRO A 38 -7.52 2.33 8.53
CA PRO A 38 -7.00 2.68 9.84
C PRO A 38 -5.57 2.17 10.04
N ASP A 39 -4.97 2.45 11.19
CA ASP A 39 -3.64 1.97 11.54
C ASP A 39 -3.55 0.44 11.53
N ILE A 40 -2.35 -0.08 11.33
CA ILE A 40 -2.05 -1.50 11.51
C ILE A 40 -1.72 -1.74 12.99
N SER A 41 -2.24 -2.82 13.56
CA SER A 41 -1.90 -3.22 14.93
C SER A 41 -0.39 -3.36 15.10
N PRO A 42 0.26 -2.62 16.01
CA PRO A 42 1.71 -2.74 16.23
C PRO A 42 2.16 -4.15 16.60
N ALA A 43 1.29 -4.94 17.21
CA ALA A 43 1.58 -6.34 17.52
C ALA A 43 1.89 -7.20 16.28
N THR A 44 1.37 -6.84 15.08
CA THR A 44 1.65 -7.58 13.83
C THR A 44 3.11 -7.47 13.38
N TYR A 45 3.81 -6.41 13.78
CA TYR A 45 5.24 -6.22 13.52
C TYR A 45 6.10 -6.21 14.80
N ASN A 46 5.59 -6.87 15.88
CA ASN A 46 6.28 -7.09 17.16
C ASN A 46 6.64 -5.81 17.90
N GLU A 47 5.74 -4.83 17.92
CA GLU A 47 5.89 -3.58 18.67
C GLU A 47 4.69 -3.34 19.59
N GLU A 48 4.87 -2.45 20.57
CA GLU A 48 3.78 -1.93 21.41
C GLU A 48 3.20 -0.65 20.77
N PRO A 49 1.91 -0.35 20.98
CA PRO A 49 1.31 0.88 20.50
C PRO A 49 2.02 2.13 21.05
N GLY A 50 2.43 3.01 20.16
CA GLY A 50 2.99 4.32 20.48
C GLY A 50 1.89 5.33 20.89
N PRO A 51 2.29 6.49 21.43
CA PRO A 51 1.34 7.50 21.94
C PRO A 51 0.47 8.14 20.84
N MET A 52 0.87 8.01 19.58
CA MET A 52 0.18 8.57 18.41
C MET A 52 -0.45 7.49 17.53
N THR A 53 -0.42 6.22 17.95
CA THR A 53 -1.13 5.15 17.26
C THR A 53 -2.63 5.40 17.38
N GLU A 54 -3.32 5.42 16.25
CA GLU A 54 -4.76 5.63 16.18
C GLU A 54 -5.52 4.29 16.27
N GLU A 55 -6.81 4.28 15.94
CA GLU A 55 -7.63 3.09 15.98
C GLU A 55 -7.14 2.04 14.99
N PHE A 56 -7.05 0.78 15.42
CA PHE A 56 -6.64 -0.36 14.60
C PHE A 56 -7.51 -1.59 14.88
N TYR A 57 -7.60 -2.49 13.92
CA TYR A 57 -8.45 -3.68 13.97
C TYR A 57 -7.64 -4.95 13.65
N PRO A 58 -7.17 -5.70 14.67
CA PRO A 58 -6.36 -6.91 14.47
C PRO A 58 -7.03 -7.98 13.60
N GLU A 59 -8.36 -8.06 13.60
CA GLU A 59 -9.11 -8.99 12.74
C GLU A 59 -9.01 -8.60 11.26
N GLN A 60 -8.99 -7.30 10.96
CA GLN A 60 -8.76 -6.81 9.60
C GLN A 60 -7.34 -7.11 9.15
N ASP A 61 -6.34 -6.84 10.01
CA ASP A 61 -4.94 -7.15 9.72
C ASP A 61 -4.76 -8.63 9.39
N PHE A 62 -5.31 -9.51 10.23
CA PHE A 62 -5.26 -10.97 10.02
C PHE A 62 -5.90 -11.38 8.69
N SER A 63 -7.11 -10.88 8.40
CA SER A 63 -7.82 -11.18 7.17
C SER A 63 -7.05 -10.73 5.92
N GLU A 64 -6.53 -9.51 5.94
CA GLU A 64 -5.79 -8.95 4.81
C GLU A 64 -4.42 -9.62 4.62
N MET A 65 -3.70 -9.97 5.68
CA MET A 65 -2.44 -10.72 5.58
C MET A 65 -2.67 -12.10 4.94
N GLY A 66 -3.74 -12.81 5.33
CA GLY A 66 -4.11 -14.09 4.72
C GLY A 66 -4.46 -13.95 3.23
N LEU A 67 -5.21 -12.91 2.85
CA LEU A 67 -5.53 -12.61 1.46
C LEU A 67 -4.28 -12.27 0.63
N ILE A 68 -3.35 -11.47 1.20
CA ILE A 68 -2.08 -11.12 0.55
C ILE A 68 -1.25 -12.38 0.29
N GLU A 69 -1.05 -13.21 1.31
CA GLU A 69 -0.27 -14.44 1.22
C GLU A 69 -0.85 -15.37 0.14
N GLY A 70 -2.14 -15.66 0.20
CA GLY A 70 -2.83 -16.51 -0.77
C GLY A 70 -2.81 -15.95 -2.19
N ALA A 71 -3.03 -14.65 -2.38
CA ALA A 71 -2.96 -14.01 -3.69
C ALA A 71 -1.54 -14.12 -4.30
N LEU A 72 -0.51 -13.88 -3.49
CA LEU A 72 0.87 -13.97 -3.95
C LEU A 72 1.31 -15.41 -4.22
N GLU A 73 0.83 -16.41 -3.47
CA GLU A 73 1.06 -17.83 -3.78
C GLU A 73 0.48 -18.22 -5.14
N MET A 74 -0.69 -17.67 -5.49
CA MET A 74 -1.35 -17.88 -6.78
C MET A 74 -0.75 -17.04 -7.94
N ASP A 75 0.27 -16.22 -7.66
CA ASP A 75 0.80 -15.20 -8.61
C ASP A 75 -0.31 -14.26 -9.15
N MET A 76 -1.31 -14.00 -8.30
CA MET A 76 -2.42 -13.10 -8.60
C MET A 76 -1.93 -11.65 -8.62
N PRO A 77 -2.33 -10.82 -9.60
CA PRO A 77 -2.04 -9.40 -9.61
C PRO A 77 -2.49 -8.71 -8.31
N PHE A 78 -1.59 -7.99 -7.67
CA PHE A 78 -1.81 -7.36 -6.37
C PHE A 78 -1.44 -5.87 -6.36
N LEU A 79 -2.34 -5.02 -5.88
CA LEU A 79 -2.08 -3.60 -5.65
C LEU A 79 -2.41 -3.22 -4.20
N GLY A 80 -1.40 -2.82 -3.42
CA GLY A 80 -1.54 -2.25 -2.09
C GLY A 80 -1.57 -0.72 -2.14
N ILE A 81 -2.58 -0.07 -1.54
CA ILE A 81 -2.72 1.38 -1.54
C ILE A 81 -2.73 1.90 -0.11
N CYS A 82 -1.82 2.84 0.21
CA CYS A 82 -1.68 3.46 1.53
C CYS A 82 -1.50 2.39 2.63
N ARG A 83 -2.49 2.16 3.49
CA ARG A 83 -2.46 1.05 4.45
C ARG A 83 -2.24 -0.31 3.76
N GLY A 84 -2.74 -0.49 2.52
CA GLY A 84 -2.52 -1.72 1.75
C GLY A 84 -1.04 -1.98 1.39
N MET A 85 -0.25 -0.94 1.14
CA MET A 85 1.21 -1.07 0.99
C MET A 85 1.87 -1.39 2.34
N GLN A 86 1.40 -0.77 3.41
CA GLN A 86 1.94 -0.97 4.75
C GLN A 86 1.75 -2.40 5.23
N ILE A 87 0.53 -2.95 5.12
CA ILE A 87 0.25 -4.34 5.51
C ILE A 87 0.95 -5.36 4.60
N LEU A 88 1.15 -5.05 3.31
CA LEU A 88 1.98 -5.84 2.41
C LEU A 88 3.42 -5.91 2.94
N SER A 89 4.00 -4.78 3.36
CA SER A 89 5.36 -4.73 3.93
C SER A 89 5.46 -5.51 5.24
N VAL A 90 4.49 -5.35 6.13
CA VAL A 90 4.43 -6.10 7.40
C VAL A 90 4.32 -7.61 7.15
N ALA A 91 3.48 -8.05 6.20
CA ALA A 91 3.36 -9.45 5.81
C ALA A 91 4.68 -10.04 5.27
N HIS A 92 5.61 -9.19 4.82
CA HIS A 92 6.94 -9.56 4.35
C HIS A 92 8.06 -9.34 5.39
N GLY A 93 7.70 -9.19 6.66
CA GLY A 93 8.65 -9.00 7.76
C GLY A 93 9.11 -7.56 7.96
N GLY A 94 8.45 -6.62 7.31
CA GLY A 94 8.73 -5.19 7.41
C GLY A 94 8.28 -4.57 8.73
N LYS A 95 8.62 -3.29 8.91
CA LYS A 95 8.31 -2.47 10.09
C LYS A 95 7.75 -1.12 9.72
N MET A 96 7.11 -0.47 10.69
CA MET A 96 6.43 0.79 10.52
C MET A 96 7.06 1.92 11.33
N HIS A 97 7.06 3.13 10.79
CA HIS A 97 6.99 4.34 11.59
C HIS A 97 5.54 4.48 12.06
N GLN A 98 5.28 4.32 13.34
CA GLN A 98 3.93 4.45 13.90
C GLN A 98 3.42 5.89 13.85
N HIS A 99 4.33 6.85 13.66
CA HIS A 99 4.00 8.26 13.47
C HIS A 99 5.12 8.97 12.72
N LEU A 100 4.74 9.77 11.73
CA LEU A 100 5.65 10.57 10.93
C LEU A 100 5.65 12.00 11.45
N ASP A 101 6.79 12.44 11.97
CA ASP A 101 7.00 13.78 12.52
C ASP A 101 8.48 14.19 12.43
N THR A 102 8.81 15.36 13.01
CA THR A 102 10.21 15.84 13.09
C THR A 102 11.16 14.85 13.76
N THR A 103 10.67 14.05 14.70
CA THR A 103 11.52 13.09 15.45
C THR A 103 11.83 11.84 14.63
N SER A 104 10.92 11.43 13.76
CA SER A 104 11.16 10.35 12.78
C SER A 104 12.00 10.82 11.59
N GLY A 105 12.16 12.13 11.40
CA GLY A 105 12.82 12.74 10.24
C GLY A 105 11.94 12.80 9.00
N HIS A 106 10.64 12.54 9.14
CA HIS A 106 9.68 12.51 8.04
C HIS A 106 8.52 13.46 8.30
N GLU A 107 8.44 14.52 7.52
CA GLU A 107 7.41 15.56 7.64
C GLU A 107 6.68 15.81 6.31
N GLY A 108 5.52 16.43 6.40
CA GLY A 108 4.81 16.89 5.20
C GLY A 108 3.94 15.84 4.53
N HIS A 109 3.75 14.66 5.15
CA HIS A 109 2.95 13.58 4.58
C HIS A 109 1.43 13.71 4.81
N GLY A 110 0.97 14.78 5.44
CA GLY A 110 -0.45 15.00 5.73
C GLY A 110 -0.95 14.08 6.85
N GLY A 111 -2.20 13.62 6.73
CA GLY A 111 -2.79 12.66 7.66
C GLY A 111 -3.44 13.27 8.90
N PHE A 112 -2.89 14.33 9.45
CA PHE A 112 -3.48 15.00 10.60
C PHE A 112 -4.78 15.71 10.24
N PHE A 113 -5.85 15.43 10.97
CA PHE A 113 -7.17 16.00 10.76
C PHE A 113 -7.70 15.89 9.32
N GLY A 114 -7.30 14.81 8.60
CA GLY A 114 -7.72 14.56 7.24
C GLY A 114 -7.17 15.55 6.20
N LYS A 115 -6.11 16.29 6.52
CA LYS A 115 -5.46 17.21 5.57
C LYS A 115 -4.53 16.41 4.64
N SER A 116 -4.74 16.59 3.34
CA SER A 116 -3.85 16.07 2.31
C SER A 116 -2.76 17.10 1.99
N THR A 117 -1.54 16.59 1.74
CA THR A 117 -0.42 17.35 1.17
C THR A 117 -0.05 16.77 -0.19
N GLU A 118 0.93 17.35 -0.85
CA GLU A 118 1.52 16.83 -2.09
C GLU A 118 3.04 16.93 -2.00
N HIS A 119 3.74 15.92 -2.55
CA HIS A 119 5.19 15.92 -2.67
C HIS A 119 5.65 15.13 -3.91
N GLY A 120 6.91 15.30 -4.29
CA GLY A 120 7.55 14.52 -5.33
C GLY A 120 7.94 13.14 -4.82
N VAL A 121 7.91 12.15 -5.71
CA VAL A 121 8.52 10.83 -5.51
C VAL A 121 9.55 10.54 -6.58
N ILE A 122 10.64 9.88 -6.20
CA ILE A 122 11.66 9.33 -7.08
C ILE A 122 11.47 7.84 -7.13
N VAL A 123 11.41 7.28 -8.34
CA VAL A 123 11.12 5.87 -8.60
C VAL A 123 12.39 5.16 -9.07
N GLU A 124 12.63 3.96 -8.57
CA GLU A 124 13.75 3.11 -9.00
C GLU A 124 13.58 2.70 -10.46
N GLY A 125 14.55 3.05 -11.31
CA GLY A 125 14.42 2.97 -12.76
C GLY A 125 14.25 1.55 -13.35
N ASP A 126 14.61 0.50 -12.63
CA ASP A 126 14.44 -0.90 -13.03
C ASP A 126 13.18 -1.55 -12.40
N SER A 127 12.31 -0.74 -11.80
CA SER A 127 11.08 -1.19 -11.15
C SER A 127 9.91 -1.34 -12.13
N LEU A 128 8.95 -2.21 -11.77
CA LEU A 128 7.68 -2.29 -12.48
C LEU A 128 6.93 -0.95 -12.37
N LEU A 129 7.01 -0.30 -11.20
CA LEU A 129 6.41 1.01 -11.00
C LEU A 129 6.95 2.05 -11.98
N ALA A 130 8.27 2.10 -12.24
CA ALA A 130 8.87 3.00 -13.22
C ALA A 130 8.34 2.74 -14.63
N SER A 131 8.16 1.49 -15.02
CA SER A 131 7.62 1.11 -16.34
C SER A 131 6.17 1.58 -16.54
N ILE A 132 5.40 1.75 -15.45
CA ILE A 132 3.99 2.16 -15.48
C ILE A 132 3.83 3.68 -15.34
N MET A 133 4.64 4.32 -14.48
CA MET A 133 4.44 5.71 -14.04
C MET A 133 5.57 6.65 -14.49
N GLY A 134 6.75 6.11 -14.86
CA GLY A 134 7.97 6.90 -15.11
C GLY A 134 8.82 7.08 -13.84
N ASP A 135 9.91 7.83 -13.98
CA ASP A 135 10.99 7.89 -12.98
C ASP A 135 10.73 8.89 -11.84
N SER A 136 9.86 9.87 -12.05
CA SER A 136 9.48 10.85 -11.02
C SER A 136 8.16 11.53 -11.34
N PHE A 137 7.36 11.79 -10.31
CA PHE A 137 6.07 12.47 -10.42
C PHE A 137 5.62 13.00 -9.05
N THR A 138 4.56 13.82 -9.03
CA THR A 138 3.96 14.32 -7.80
C THR A 138 2.81 13.43 -7.35
N VAL A 139 2.78 13.12 -6.06
CA VAL A 139 1.73 12.32 -5.40
C VAL A 139 0.96 13.16 -4.38
N ASN A 140 -0.27 12.73 -4.08
CA ASN A 140 -0.98 13.19 -2.89
C ASN A 140 -0.50 12.38 -1.68
N SER A 141 -0.55 12.98 -0.50
CA SER A 141 -0.14 12.34 0.74
C SER A 141 -1.18 12.60 1.82
N LEU A 142 -1.66 11.53 2.42
CA LEU A 142 -2.71 11.54 3.46
C LEU A 142 -2.48 10.37 4.41
N HIS A 143 -1.35 10.36 5.09
CA HIS A 143 -0.99 9.31 6.05
C HIS A 143 -0.08 9.86 7.14
N HIS A 144 -0.24 9.40 8.36
CA HIS A 144 0.62 9.74 9.49
C HIS A 144 1.53 8.59 9.91
N GLN A 145 1.37 7.42 9.30
CA GLN A 145 2.25 6.26 9.43
C GLN A 145 2.97 6.00 8.09
N GLY A 146 4.09 5.30 8.13
CA GLY A 146 4.84 4.93 6.94
C GLY A 146 5.68 3.68 7.16
N VAL A 147 6.11 3.06 6.07
CA VAL A 147 7.01 1.91 6.13
C VAL A 147 8.42 2.38 6.48
N SER A 148 9.00 1.83 7.57
CA SER A 148 10.38 2.08 7.99
C SER A 148 11.35 1.02 7.45
N ASP A 149 10.85 -0.21 7.29
CA ASP A 149 11.57 -1.35 6.73
C ASP A 149 10.59 -2.12 5.83
N SER A 150 10.95 -2.33 4.57
CA SER A 150 10.12 -3.06 3.61
C SER A 150 10.16 -4.58 3.75
N GLY A 151 10.96 -5.11 4.70
CA GLY A 151 11.18 -6.53 4.85
C GLY A 151 11.86 -7.13 3.61
N SER A 152 11.27 -8.19 3.05
CA SER A 152 11.80 -8.85 1.85
C SER A 152 11.33 -8.24 0.52
N LEU A 153 10.59 -7.12 0.56
CA LEU A 153 10.16 -6.40 -0.65
C LEU A 153 11.25 -5.48 -1.17
N GLU A 154 11.33 -5.31 -2.48
CA GLU A 154 12.14 -4.27 -3.11
C GLU A 154 11.46 -2.92 -2.98
N ILE A 155 12.24 -1.89 -2.64
CA ILE A 155 11.75 -0.52 -2.61
C ILE A 155 11.72 -0.01 -4.04
N SER A 156 10.56 0.44 -4.50
CA SER A 156 10.36 0.95 -5.86
C SER A 156 10.22 2.48 -5.93
N ALA A 157 9.89 3.14 -4.82
CA ALA A 157 9.83 4.61 -4.78
C ALA A 157 10.12 5.17 -3.39
N ARG A 158 10.63 6.41 -3.36
CA ARG A 158 10.86 7.20 -2.14
C ARG A 158 10.37 8.62 -2.30
N ALA A 159 9.92 9.23 -1.22
CA ALA A 159 9.64 10.66 -1.17
C ALA A 159 10.92 11.45 -1.46
N GLU A 160 10.84 12.43 -2.35
CA GLU A 160 12.00 13.22 -2.81
C GLU A 160 12.62 14.05 -1.69
N HIS A 161 11.81 14.57 -0.77
CA HIS A 161 12.24 15.52 0.24
C HIS A 161 12.86 14.89 1.49
N ASP A 162 12.48 13.65 1.86
CA ASP A 162 12.90 13.03 3.12
C ASP A 162 13.27 11.54 3.01
N GLY A 163 13.10 10.94 1.82
CA GLY A 163 13.48 9.57 1.54
C GLY A 163 12.56 8.50 2.13
N LEU A 164 11.39 8.86 2.69
CA LEU A 164 10.40 7.89 3.17
C LEU A 164 10.05 6.90 2.05
N ILE A 165 9.86 5.62 2.42
CA ILE A 165 9.45 4.58 1.47
C ILE A 165 8.02 4.87 1.02
N GLU A 166 7.85 5.14 -0.28
CA GLU A 166 6.58 5.48 -0.92
C GLU A 166 6.09 4.40 -1.89
N GLY A 167 6.96 3.46 -2.26
CA GLY A 167 6.61 2.35 -3.12
C GLY A 167 7.42 1.11 -2.82
N VAL A 168 6.79 -0.05 -2.93
CA VAL A 168 7.40 -1.38 -2.78
C VAL A 168 6.87 -2.32 -3.86
N GLU A 169 7.67 -3.34 -4.23
CA GLU A 169 7.25 -4.34 -5.21
C GLU A 169 7.91 -5.71 -4.96
N ARG A 170 7.36 -6.75 -5.57
CA ARG A 170 7.98 -8.07 -5.70
C ARG A 170 8.29 -8.37 -7.15
N LYS A 171 9.58 -8.33 -7.52
CA LYS A 171 10.06 -8.57 -8.89
C LYS A 171 9.88 -10.02 -9.37
N ASP A 172 9.70 -10.97 -8.46
CA ASP A 172 9.42 -12.38 -8.78
C ASP A 172 7.94 -12.66 -9.09
N LYS A 173 7.08 -11.64 -9.01
CA LYS A 173 5.65 -11.73 -9.31
C LYS A 173 5.31 -10.95 -10.58
N LYS A 174 4.27 -11.39 -11.30
CA LYS A 174 3.80 -10.71 -12.51
C LYS A 174 3.40 -9.27 -12.25
N PHE A 175 2.66 -9.06 -11.17
CA PHE A 175 2.26 -7.74 -10.72
C PHE A 175 2.04 -7.76 -9.20
N CYS A 176 2.98 -7.21 -8.44
CA CYS A 176 2.83 -6.99 -7.00
C CYS A 176 3.46 -5.65 -6.67
N VAL A 177 2.62 -4.62 -6.54
CA VAL A 177 3.01 -3.24 -6.29
C VAL A 177 2.27 -2.70 -5.08
N GLY A 178 2.97 -2.04 -4.19
CA GLY A 178 2.41 -1.24 -3.10
C GLY A 178 2.81 0.23 -3.27
N VAL A 179 1.86 1.15 -3.07
CA VAL A 179 2.09 2.60 -3.12
C VAL A 179 1.51 3.27 -1.88
N GLN A 180 2.23 4.23 -1.30
CA GLN A 180 1.81 4.89 -0.08
C GLN A 180 0.75 5.97 -0.32
N TRP A 181 0.78 6.63 -1.48
CA TRP A 181 -0.20 7.63 -1.87
C TRP A 181 -1.55 7.01 -2.30
N HIS A 182 -2.51 7.87 -2.60
CA HIS A 182 -3.84 7.50 -3.08
C HIS A 182 -3.99 7.75 -4.59
N PRO A 183 -3.60 6.79 -5.47
CA PRO A 183 -3.69 6.93 -6.93
C PRO A 183 -5.13 7.15 -7.41
N GLU A 184 -6.12 6.60 -6.70
CA GLU A 184 -7.54 6.74 -7.00
C GLU A 184 -8.08 8.18 -6.80
N ARG A 185 -7.31 9.04 -6.13
CA ARG A 185 -7.64 10.46 -5.91
C ARG A 185 -6.80 11.42 -6.77
N LYS A 186 -5.67 10.93 -7.29
CA LYS A 186 -4.71 11.75 -8.07
C LYS A 186 -4.89 11.60 -9.58
N GLY A 187 -5.70 10.61 -10.02
CA GLY A 187 -5.88 10.31 -11.46
C GLY A 187 -4.72 9.48 -12.02
N HIS A 188 -4.06 8.68 -11.20
CA HIS A 188 -3.02 7.74 -11.62
C HIS A 188 -3.65 6.42 -12.12
N ASP A 189 -4.49 6.52 -13.14
CA ASP A 189 -5.30 5.42 -13.71
C ASP A 189 -4.44 4.27 -14.27
N SER A 190 -3.17 4.56 -14.61
CA SER A 190 -2.23 3.59 -15.17
C SER A 190 -1.96 2.39 -14.25
N LEU A 191 -1.93 2.59 -12.92
CA LEU A 191 -1.75 1.50 -11.95
C LEU A 191 -2.91 0.50 -11.99
N PHE A 192 -4.14 1.00 -12.02
CA PHE A 192 -5.34 0.15 -12.12
C PHE A 192 -5.44 -0.54 -13.48
N THR A 193 -5.04 0.16 -14.55
CA THR A 193 -4.99 -0.42 -15.88
C THR A 193 -3.96 -1.54 -15.97
N ALA A 194 -2.81 -1.39 -15.33
CA ALA A 194 -1.77 -2.42 -15.29
C ALA A 194 -2.17 -3.64 -14.44
N LEU A 195 -2.92 -3.42 -13.34
CA LEU A 195 -3.46 -4.50 -12.52
C LEU A 195 -4.46 -5.38 -13.28
N VAL A 196 -5.34 -4.77 -14.12
CA VAL A 196 -6.46 -5.46 -14.81
C VAL A 196 -6.00 -6.18 -16.09
N LYS A 197 -4.85 -5.83 -16.66
CA LYS A 197 -4.29 -6.42 -17.90
C LYS A 197 -3.46 -7.66 -17.63
#